data_293f99a460c48ff0d0d31176dcea9230
#
_entry.id   293f99a460c48ff0d0d31176dcea9230
#
_cell.length_a   1.000
_cell.length_b   1.000
_cell.length_c   1.000
_cell.angle_alpha   90.00
_cell.angle_beta   90.00
_cell.angle_gamma   90.00
#
_symmetry.space_group_name_H-M   'P 1'
#
loop_
_entity.id
_entity.type
_entity.pdbx_description
1 polymer ?
#
loop_
_entity_poly.entity_id
_entity_poly.type
_entity_poly.pdbx_seq_one_letter_code
_entity_poly.pdbx_strand_id
1 'polypeptide(L)'
;MNETLLLFHAPSRPELLKIQRALLPLHIRLRCISQKDYLQPLGFLAGMKKFSPTTEVYDGEELSAPLFLFCFFQNNRLDQALAALRRCGAGPFPYKAILTPTNCEWNVLTLSLIHISEPTRRS
;
A
#
# COMPACT_ATOMS: atom_id res chain seq x y z
N MET A 1 -14.43 8.34 3.29
CA MET A 1 -14.00 7.37 2.30
C MET A 1 -13.72 6.05 2.94
N ASN A 2 -13.82 4.97 2.18
CA ASN A 2 -13.60 3.66 2.74
C ASN A 2 -12.12 3.40 2.93
N GLU A 3 -11.79 2.75 4.01
CA GLU A 3 -10.42 2.33 4.27
C GLU A 3 -9.95 1.40 3.15
N THR A 4 -8.80 1.71 2.58
CA THR A 4 -8.25 0.95 1.47
C THR A 4 -6.79 0.68 1.74
N LEU A 5 -6.37 -0.56 1.50
CA LEU A 5 -4.97 -0.92 1.58
C LEU A 5 -4.51 -1.25 0.19
N LEU A 6 -3.56 -0.45 -0.31
CA LEU A 6 -2.96 -0.69 -1.62
C LEU A 6 -1.71 -1.53 -1.43
N LEU A 7 -1.61 -2.59 -2.22
CA LEU A 7 -0.48 -3.49 -2.13
C LEU A 7 0.26 -3.48 -3.46
N PHE A 8 1.50 -3.00 -3.42
CA PHE A 8 2.38 -2.94 -4.59
C PHE A 8 3.36 -4.09 -4.50
N HIS A 9 3.58 -4.79 -5.58
CA HIS A 9 4.44 -5.97 -5.63
C HIS A 9 3.85 -7.04 -4.72
N ALA A 10 2.68 -7.53 -5.09
CA ALA A 10 1.98 -8.53 -4.29
C ALA A 10 2.85 -9.78 -4.11
N PRO A 11 2.82 -10.37 -2.92
CA PRO A 11 3.61 -11.58 -2.66
C PRO A 11 2.99 -12.80 -3.36
N SER A 12 3.55 -13.97 -3.11
CA SER A 12 3.03 -15.19 -3.69
C SER A 12 1.57 -15.42 -3.31
N ARG A 13 0.89 -16.25 -4.09
CA ARG A 13 -0.54 -16.46 -3.87
C ARG A 13 -0.86 -16.97 -2.46
N PRO A 14 -0.11 -17.93 -1.89
CA PRO A 14 -0.42 -18.37 -0.53
C PRO A 14 -0.30 -17.24 0.49
N GLU A 15 0.69 -16.37 0.35
CA GLU A 15 0.85 -15.25 1.27
C GLU A 15 -0.24 -14.23 1.08
N LEU A 16 -0.62 -13.97 -0.17
CA LEU A 16 -1.70 -13.04 -0.46
C LEU A 16 -3.01 -13.49 0.16
N LEU A 17 -3.29 -14.79 0.10
CA LEU A 17 -4.50 -15.33 0.72
C LEU A 17 -4.49 -15.13 2.24
N LYS A 18 -3.34 -15.28 2.88
CA LYS A 18 -3.23 -15.03 4.32
C LYS A 18 -3.53 -13.57 4.65
N ILE A 19 -3.02 -12.65 3.83
CA ILE A 19 -3.28 -11.23 4.01
C ILE A 19 -4.77 -10.95 3.85
N GLN A 20 -5.40 -11.49 2.82
CA GLN A 20 -6.81 -11.27 2.57
C GLN A 20 -7.65 -11.79 3.72
N ARG A 21 -7.33 -12.97 4.25
CA ARG A 21 -8.08 -13.53 5.38
C ARG A 21 -7.93 -12.68 6.62
N ALA A 22 -6.74 -12.11 6.84
CA ALA A 22 -6.50 -11.28 8.02
C ALA A 22 -7.30 -9.99 7.97
N LEU A 23 -7.48 -9.43 6.78
CA LEU A 23 -8.17 -8.15 6.61
C LEU A 23 -9.68 -8.29 6.49
N LEU A 24 -10.17 -9.47 6.15
CA LEU A 24 -11.59 -9.68 5.92
C LEU A 24 -12.46 -9.31 7.13
N PRO A 25 -12.13 -9.76 8.35
CA PRO A 25 -12.96 -9.41 9.51
C PRO A 25 -12.99 -7.92 9.79
N LEU A 26 -12.00 -7.18 9.33
CA LEU A 26 -11.93 -5.74 9.55
C LEU A 26 -12.64 -4.96 8.45
N HIS A 27 -13.12 -5.65 7.41
CA HIS A 27 -13.82 -5.03 6.27
C HIS A 27 -12.94 -4.00 5.55
N ILE A 28 -11.65 -4.26 5.47
CA ILE A 28 -10.71 -3.39 4.78
C ILE A 28 -10.61 -3.84 3.34
N ARG A 29 -10.72 -2.86 2.41
CA ARG A 29 -10.57 -3.17 0.99
C ARG A 29 -9.10 -3.32 0.66
N LEU A 30 -8.72 -4.45 0.05
CA LEU A 30 -7.36 -4.67 -0.41
C LEU A 30 -7.34 -4.58 -1.92
N ARG A 31 -6.45 -3.73 -2.46
CA ARG A 31 -6.26 -3.61 -3.90
C ARG A 31 -4.82 -3.92 -4.22
N CYS A 32 -4.61 -4.89 -5.10
CA CYS A 32 -3.26 -5.21 -5.58
C CYS A 32 -3.02 -4.39 -6.84
N ILE A 33 -1.92 -3.65 -6.88
CA ILE A 33 -1.61 -2.74 -7.96
C ILE A 33 -0.59 -3.40 -8.89
N SER A 34 -0.92 -3.44 -10.19
CA SER A 34 -0.02 -3.99 -11.18
C SER A 34 1.20 -3.11 -11.37
N GLN A 35 2.33 -3.73 -11.71
CA GLN A 35 3.57 -3.00 -11.94
C GLN A 35 3.40 -1.90 -12.99
N LYS A 36 2.62 -2.15 -14.02
CA LYS A 36 2.40 -1.16 -15.09
C LYS A 36 1.73 0.10 -14.57
N ASP A 37 1.07 0.05 -13.41
CA ASP A 37 0.36 1.20 -12.85
C ASP A 37 1.20 1.94 -11.81
N TYR A 38 2.48 1.66 -11.71
CA TYR A 38 3.34 2.29 -10.70
C TYR A 38 3.55 3.79 -10.93
N LEU A 39 3.26 4.29 -12.12
CA LEU A 39 3.37 5.72 -12.40
C LEU A 39 2.10 6.49 -12.09
N GLN A 40 1.01 5.79 -11.72
CA GLN A 40 -0.23 6.46 -11.38
C GLN A 40 -0.11 7.22 -10.07
N PRO A 41 -0.77 8.37 -9.94
CA PRO A 41 -0.80 9.07 -8.66
C PRO A 41 -1.40 8.18 -7.57
N LEU A 42 -0.80 8.20 -6.39
CA LEU A 42 -1.27 7.36 -5.30
C LEU A 42 -2.71 7.70 -4.93
N GLY A 43 -3.07 8.99 -4.96
CA GLY A 43 -4.45 9.38 -4.70
C GLY A 43 -5.43 8.81 -5.69
N PHE A 44 -5.04 8.73 -6.96
CA PHE A 44 -5.90 8.11 -7.96
C PHE A 44 -6.11 6.62 -7.65
N LEU A 45 -5.04 5.92 -7.32
CA LEU A 45 -5.13 4.49 -6.99
C LEU A 45 -5.98 4.25 -5.75
N ALA A 46 -5.97 5.21 -4.82
CA ALA A 46 -6.78 5.11 -3.61
C ALA A 46 -8.24 5.47 -3.82
N GLY A 47 -8.58 5.99 -5.00
CA GLY A 47 -9.97 6.33 -5.30
C GLY A 47 -10.34 7.78 -5.07
N MET A 48 -9.37 8.68 -4.92
CA MET A 48 -9.65 10.10 -4.74
C MET A 48 -10.04 10.71 -6.08
N LYS A 49 -11.22 11.30 -6.13
CA LYS A 49 -11.77 11.77 -7.41
C LYS A 49 -11.04 12.94 -8.02
N LYS A 50 -10.32 13.71 -7.22
CA LYS A 50 -9.62 14.88 -7.76
C LYS A 50 -8.40 14.52 -8.60
N PHE A 51 -7.97 13.27 -8.56
CA PHE A 51 -6.81 12.84 -9.33
C PHE A 51 -7.24 12.13 -10.61
N SER A 52 -6.55 12.43 -11.69
CA SER A 52 -6.78 11.76 -12.96
C SER A 52 -5.66 10.76 -13.24
N PRO A 53 -5.96 9.68 -13.97
CA PRO A 53 -4.91 8.72 -14.28
C PRO A 53 -3.94 9.31 -15.31
N THR A 54 -2.68 8.85 -15.23
CA THR A 54 -1.73 9.17 -16.28
C THR A 54 -1.82 8.09 -17.35
N THR A 55 -1.47 8.45 -18.58
CA THR A 55 -1.44 7.49 -19.68
C THR A 55 -0.12 6.74 -19.74
N GLU A 56 0.85 7.13 -18.92
CA GLU A 56 2.16 6.49 -18.91
C GLU A 56 2.09 5.13 -18.26
N VAL A 57 2.84 4.18 -18.81
CA VAL A 57 2.90 2.82 -18.29
C VAL A 57 4.32 2.56 -17.84
N TYR A 58 4.45 2.04 -16.62
CA TYR A 58 5.78 1.74 -16.08
C TYR A 58 6.27 0.40 -16.60
N ASP A 59 7.48 0.38 -17.14
CA ASP A 59 8.07 -0.86 -17.61
C ASP A 59 9.45 -1.11 -17.01
N GLY A 60 9.77 -0.46 -15.91
CA GLY A 60 11.04 -0.63 -15.23
C GLY A 60 11.03 -1.82 -14.27
N GLU A 61 11.96 -1.81 -13.34
CA GLU A 61 12.12 -2.91 -12.41
C GLU A 61 11.05 -2.93 -11.35
N GLU A 62 10.75 -4.12 -10.85
CA GLU A 62 9.83 -4.27 -9.75
C GLU A 62 10.44 -3.74 -8.46
N LEU A 63 9.59 -3.43 -7.47
CA LEU A 63 10.07 -3.07 -6.16
C LEU A 63 10.79 -4.25 -5.52
N SER A 64 11.70 -3.96 -4.59
CA SER A 64 12.49 -5.01 -3.96
C SER A 64 11.67 -5.89 -3.02
N ALA A 65 10.54 -5.39 -2.52
CA ALA A 65 9.68 -6.15 -1.63
C ALA A 65 8.27 -5.56 -1.67
N PRO A 66 7.26 -6.30 -1.18
CA PRO A 66 5.90 -5.75 -1.13
C PRO A 66 5.83 -4.48 -0.30
N LEU A 67 5.03 -3.52 -0.77
CA LEU A 67 4.83 -2.25 -0.10
C LEU A 67 3.34 -2.06 0.15
N PHE A 68 2.97 -1.79 1.40
CA PHE A 68 1.59 -1.50 1.76
C PHE A 68 1.40 0.00 1.93
N LEU A 69 0.36 0.55 1.31
CA LEU A 69 -0.02 1.95 1.50
C LEU A 69 -1.40 1.98 2.13
N PHE A 70 -1.48 2.51 3.36
CA PHE A 70 -2.72 2.57 4.12
C PHE A 70 -3.43 3.88 3.80
N CYS A 71 -4.67 3.79 3.26
CA CYS A 71 -5.42 4.93 2.80
C CYS A 71 -6.68 5.13 3.62
N PHE A 72 -6.85 6.34 4.17
CA PHE A 72 -8.08 6.75 4.88
C PHE A 72 -8.32 6.01 6.19
N PHE A 73 -7.26 5.59 6.86
CA PHE A 73 -7.38 4.91 8.14
C PHE A 73 -7.33 5.91 9.28
N GLN A 74 -8.17 5.69 10.29
CA GLN A 74 -8.02 6.40 11.56
C GLN A 74 -7.04 5.62 12.42
N ASN A 75 -6.52 6.27 13.48
CA ASN A 75 -5.44 5.67 14.27
C ASN A 75 -5.75 4.29 14.81
N ASN A 76 -6.93 4.10 15.40
CA ASN A 76 -7.26 2.81 15.97
C ASN A 76 -7.46 1.74 14.88
N ARG A 77 -8.00 2.13 13.73
CA ARG A 77 -8.16 1.20 12.62
C ARG A 77 -6.81 0.83 12.03
N LEU A 78 -5.91 1.79 11.94
CA LEU A 78 -4.56 1.53 11.45
C LEU A 78 -3.88 0.51 12.36
N ASP A 79 -3.99 0.67 13.68
CA ASP A 79 -3.40 -0.26 14.62
C ASP A 79 -3.97 -1.66 14.46
N GLN A 80 -5.28 -1.77 14.23
CA GLN A 80 -5.91 -3.06 14.00
C GLN A 80 -5.40 -3.72 12.74
N ALA A 81 -5.23 -2.94 11.67
CA ALA A 81 -4.73 -3.47 10.40
C ALA A 81 -3.28 -3.94 10.54
N LEU A 82 -2.45 -3.14 11.20
CA LEU A 82 -1.06 -3.51 11.42
C LEU A 82 -0.94 -4.79 12.26
N ALA A 83 -1.78 -4.91 13.29
CA ALA A 83 -1.79 -6.11 14.12
C ALA A 83 -2.23 -7.33 13.32
N ALA A 84 -3.24 -7.17 12.45
CA ALA A 84 -3.72 -8.26 11.62
C ALA A 84 -2.62 -8.73 10.67
N LEU A 85 -1.89 -7.79 10.07
CA LEU A 85 -0.81 -8.15 9.16
C LEU A 85 0.33 -8.88 9.88
N ARG A 86 0.62 -8.47 11.13
CA ARG A 86 1.66 -9.17 11.89
C ARG A 86 1.25 -10.59 12.23
N ARG A 87 -0.05 -10.84 12.43
CA ARG A 87 -0.54 -12.17 12.82
C ARG A 87 -0.93 -13.05 11.65
N CYS A 88 -0.91 -12.54 10.43
CA CYS A 88 -1.49 -13.27 9.31
C CYS A 88 -0.68 -14.49 8.88
N GLY A 89 0.57 -14.59 9.30
CA GLY A 89 1.41 -15.71 8.92
C GLY A 89 2.20 -15.52 7.65
N ALA A 90 2.04 -14.38 7.01
CA ALA A 90 2.86 -14.01 5.85
C ALA A 90 3.86 -12.94 6.26
N GLY A 91 4.78 -12.63 5.41
CA GLY A 91 5.75 -11.62 5.72
C GLY A 91 6.97 -12.16 6.39
N PRO A 92 7.83 -11.30 6.98
CA PRO A 92 7.54 -9.91 7.36
C PRO A 92 7.41 -8.98 6.17
N PHE A 93 6.75 -7.85 6.41
CA PHE A 93 6.54 -6.84 5.38
C PHE A 93 7.25 -5.55 5.82
N PRO A 94 8.44 -5.30 5.31
CA PRO A 94 9.23 -4.15 5.78
C PRO A 94 8.73 -2.80 5.29
N TYR A 95 7.99 -2.77 4.18
CA TYR A 95 7.64 -1.51 3.57
C TYR A 95 6.17 -1.18 3.81
N LYS A 96 5.92 -0.20 4.67
CA LYS A 96 4.57 0.27 4.98
C LYS A 96 4.58 1.78 5.00
N ALA A 97 3.54 2.38 4.45
CA ALA A 97 3.41 3.84 4.40
C ALA A 97 1.95 4.21 4.55
N ILE A 98 1.71 5.49 4.84
CA ILE A 98 0.37 6.02 5.01
C ILE A 98 0.14 7.09 3.96
N LEU A 99 -1.01 7.07 3.32
CA LEU A 99 -1.37 8.10 2.34
C LEU A 99 -1.60 9.43 3.07
N THR A 100 -0.96 10.49 2.61
CA THR A 100 -1.06 11.81 3.20
C THR A 100 -1.46 12.82 2.14
N PRO A 101 -1.88 14.03 2.54
CA PRO A 101 -2.16 15.08 1.55
C PRO A 101 -0.96 15.43 0.69
N THR A 102 0.25 15.19 1.18
CA THR A 102 1.46 15.45 0.41
C THR A 102 1.75 14.34 -0.58
N ASN A 103 1.80 13.08 -0.12
CA ASN A 103 2.24 12.00 -0.98
C ASN A 103 1.15 11.47 -1.91
N CYS A 104 -0.10 11.91 -1.74
CA CYS A 104 -1.15 11.44 -2.64
C CYS A 104 -0.93 11.89 -4.08
N GLU A 105 -0.08 12.90 -4.29
CA GLU A 105 0.27 13.33 -5.63
C GLU A 105 1.45 12.56 -6.21
N TRP A 106 2.14 11.77 -5.39
CA TRP A 106 3.30 11.02 -5.83
C TRP A 106 2.87 9.69 -6.45
N ASN A 107 3.80 9.04 -7.13
CA ASN A 107 3.63 7.62 -7.48
C ASN A 107 4.40 6.77 -6.48
N VAL A 108 4.26 5.44 -6.59
CA VAL A 108 4.88 4.54 -5.62
C VAL A 108 6.40 4.55 -5.72
N LEU A 109 6.94 4.86 -6.89
CA LEU A 109 8.39 4.89 -7.04
C LEU A 109 9.00 6.01 -6.21
N THR A 110 8.36 7.18 -6.23
CA THR A 110 8.79 8.30 -5.41
C THR A 110 8.62 7.97 -3.92
N LEU A 111 7.50 7.37 -3.57
CA LEU A 111 7.24 7.00 -2.20
C LEU A 111 8.30 6.03 -1.68
N SER A 112 8.67 5.04 -2.47
CA SER A 112 9.64 4.05 -2.04
C SER A 112 11.01 4.66 -1.81
N LEU A 113 11.37 5.68 -2.58
CA LEU A 113 12.65 6.33 -2.40
C LEU A 113 12.71 7.19 -1.15
N ILE A 114 11.58 7.78 -0.77
CA ILE A 114 11.56 8.74 0.31
C ILE A 114 11.20 8.13 1.65
N HIS A 115 10.11 7.34 1.69
CA HIS A 115 9.61 6.87 2.95
C HIS A 115 10.24 5.60 3.45
N ILE A 116 10.59 4.71 2.56
CA ILE A 116 10.99 3.41 3.00
C ILE A 116 12.34 3.38 3.62
N SER A 117 13.18 4.30 3.21
CA SER A 117 14.52 4.31 3.73
C SER A 117 14.59 4.70 5.19
N GLU A 118 13.47 5.23 5.84
CA GLU A 118 13.53 5.67 7.07
C GLU A 118 12.84 5.15 8.01
N PRO A 119 12.47 4.27 8.02
CA PRO A 119 11.75 3.80 8.90
C PRO A 119 12.23 3.89 10.12
N THR A 120 12.27 3.79 10.43
CA THR A 120 12.41 3.47 11.51
C THR A 120 13.00 4.18 12.25
N ARG A 121 13.22 4.74 12.41
CA ARG A 121 13.70 5.27 13.12
C ARG A 121 13.20 5.90 13.85
N ARG A 122 12.83 6.25 14.11
CA ARG A 122 12.53 6.82 14.66
C ARG A 122 12.03 6.74 15.21
N SER A 123 11.96 6.66 15.43
CA SER A 123 11.64 6.80 15.92
C SER A 123 11.41 6.93 16.26
#